data_855fd139065849fd4b44e25f7644504e
#
_entry.id   855fd139065849fd4b44e25f7644504e
#
_cell.length_a   1.000
_cell.length_b   1.000
_cell.length_c   1.000
_cell.angle_alpha   90.00
_cell.angle_beta   90.00
_cell.angle_gamma   90.00
#
_symmetry.space_group_name_H-M   'P 1'
#
loop_
_entity.id
_entity.type
_entity.pdbx_description
1 polymer ?
#
loop_
_entity_poly.entity_id
_entity_poly.type
_entity_poly.pdbx_seq_one_letter_code
_entity_poly.pdbx_strand_id
1 'polypeptide(L)'
;VYKRQFVEWAEYAGYRYGTSRRAVEEQLGAGCDVFLDIEVQGANQVKTLVPEVVKVFVYPPSYEVLEERLKERRQDPPEAIQRRLQWALREFQVAGEFDYAIINDRLGEAVNALFGICIAEHQKSTRQKARLDAIREAFQESLEKDFAQ
;
A
#
# COMPACT_ATOMS: atom_id res chain seq x y z
N VAL A 1 18.52 -16.82 8.00
CA VAL A 1 18.64 -15.66 8.90
C VAL A 1 18.06 -14.39 8.26
N TYR A 2 18.26 -14.13 6.97
CA TYR A 2 17.83 -12.90 6.29
C TYR A 2 16.31 -12.74 6.12
N LYS A 3 15.54 -13.81 5.96
CA LYS A 3 14.07 -13.76 5.69
C LYS A 3 13.23 -13.09 6.80
N ARG A 4 13.75 -12.97 8.03
CA ARG A 4 13.04 -12.32 9.16
C ARG A 4 13.33 -10.83 9.31
N GLN A 5 14.30 -10.30 8.56
CA GLN A 5 14.74 -8.90 8.67
C GLN A 5 14.03 -7.96 7.69
N PHE A 6 13.33 -8.51 6.69
CA PHE A 6 12.65 -7.75 5.66
C PHE A 6 11.15 -8.06 5.68
N VAL A 7 10.33 -7.05 5.37
CA VAL A 7 8.89 -7.22 5.12
C VAL A 7 8.63 -7.73 3.71
N GLU A 8 9.49 -7.33 2.76
CA GLU A 8 9.57 -7.88 1.41
C GLU A 8 11.02 -7.82 0.92
N TRP A 9 11.33 -8.62 -0.09
CA TRP A 9 12.59 -8.55 -0.81
C TRP A 9 12.43 -9.07 -2.24
N ALA A 10 13.19 -8.48 -3.16
CA ALA A 10 13.26 -8.89 -4.54
C ALA A 10 14.72 -8.91 -5.03
N GLU A 11 14.99 -9.66 -6.09
CA GLU A 11 16.26 -9.63 -6.79
C GLU A 11 16.03 -9.09 -8.20
N TYR A 12 16.73 -8.01 -8.54
CA TYR A 12 16.66 -7.39 -9.85
C TYR A 12 18.08 -7.11 -10.36
N ALA A 13 18.38 -7.56 -11.56
CA ALA A 13 19.69 -7.37 -12.22
C ALA A 13 20.90 -7.82 -11.35
N GLY A 14 20.75 -8.86 -10.52
CA GLY A 14 21.78 -9.38 -9.64
C GLY A 14 21.96 -8.64 -8.31
N TYR A 15 21.14 -7.63 -8.05
CA TYR A 15 21.08 -6.92 -6.78
C TYR A 15 19.84 -7.32 -5.98
N ARG A 16 19.99 -7.34 -4.66
CA ARG A 16 18.88 -7.61 -3.74
C ARG A 16 18.40 -6.30 -3.13
N TYR A 17 17.11 -6.07 -3.25
CA TYR A 17 16.42 -4.94 -2.65
C TYR A 17 15.40 -5.48 -1.66
N GLY A 18 15.12 -4.74 -0.61
CA GLY A 18 14.10 -5.14 0.34
C GLY A 18 13.85 -4.07 1.39
N THR A 19 12.67 -4.08 1.96
CA THR A 19 12.25 -3.13 2.98
C THR A 19 12.50 -3.70 4.37
N SER A 20 13.27 -2.99 5.19
CA SER A 20 13.61 -3.41 6.55
C SER A 20 12.34 -3.49 7.42
N ARG A 21 12.09 -4.66 8.00
CA ARG A 21 10.99 -4.87 8.95
C ARG A 21 11.08 -3.92 10.13
N ARG A 22 12.26 -3.79 10.72
CA ARG A 22 12.51 -2.92 11.86
C ARG A 22 12.17 -1.47 11.56
N ALA A 23 12.56 -0.94 10.39
CA ALA A 23 12.26 0.44 10.01
C ALA A 23 10.75 0.67 9.87
N VAL A 24 10.01 -0.29 9.31
CA VAL A 24 8.55 -0.23 9.20
C VAL A 24 7.91 -0.24 10.58
N GLU A 25 8.29 -1.19 11.44
CA GLU A 25 7.75 -1.34 12.79
C GLU A 25 8.02 -0.10 13.67
N GLU A 26 9.19 0.52 13.55
CA GLU A 26 9.54 1.77 14.26
C GLU A 26 8.61 2.92 13.84
N GLN A 27 8.32 3.09 12.55
CA GLN A 27 7.43 4.14 12.07
C GLN A 27 5.97 3.90 12.45
N LEU A 28 5.50 2.67 12.30
CA LEU A 28 4.15 2.29 12.74
C LEU A 28 3.97 2.49 14.25
N GLY A 29 4.99 2.11 15.04
CA GLY A 29 4.99 2.34 16.49
C GLY A 29 5.00 3.82 16.89
N ALA A 30 5.51 4.70 16.03
CA ALA A 30 5.43 6.14 16.18
C ALA A 30 4.08 6.75 15.75
N GLY A 31 3.14 5.92 15.28
CA GLY A 31 1.82 6.36 14.81
C GLY A 31 1.82 6.92 13.37
N CYS A 32 2.85 6.62 12.59
CA CYS A 32 2.95 7.06 11.19
C CYS A 32 2.34 6.01 10.25
N ASP A 33 1.70 6.47 9.18
CA ASP A 33 1.41 5.62 8.03
C ASP A 33 2.69 5.35 7.25
N VAL A 34 2.88 4.10 6.81
CA VAL A 34 4.03 3.69 6.03
C VAL A 34 3.60 3.31 4.63
N PHE A 35 4.15 3.99 3.62
CA PHE A 35 3.93 3.69 2.22
C PHE A 35 5.12 2.92 1.66
N LEU A 36 4.84 1.80 0.99
CA LEU A 36 5.84 1.00 0.30
C LEU A 36 5.61 1.12 -1.20
N ASP A 37 6.59 1.67 -1.92
CA ASP A 37 6.61 1.69 -3.39
C ASP A 37 7.37 0.44 -3.85
N ILE A 38 6.62 -0.61 -4.16
CA ILE A 38 7.14 -1.95 -4.45
C ILE A 38 6.37 -2.61 -5.59
N GLU A 39 6.98 -3.59 -6.24
CA GLU A 39 6.35 -4.38 -7.30
C GLU A 39 5.27 -5.34 -6.75
N VAL A 40 4.41 -5.84 -7.63
CA VAL A 40 3.33 -6.79 -7.31
C VAL A 40 3.82 -7.98 -6.47
N GLN A 41 4.98 -8.54 -6.80
CA GLN A 41 5.57 -9.65 -6.04
C GLN A 41 5.88 -9.25 -4.60
N GLY A 42 6.46 -8.07 -4.38
CA GLY A 42 6.73 -7.52 -3.06
C GLY A 42 5.43 -7.26 -2.28
N ALA A 43 4.43 -6.66 -2.93
CA ALA A 43 3.13 -6.39 -2.32
C ALA A 43 2.43 -7.68 -1.83
N ASN A 44 2.51 -8.77 -2.58
CA ASN A 44 1.97 -10.06 -2.19
C ASN A 44 2.75 -10.71 -1.04
N GLN A 45 4.07 -10.52 -0.97
CA GLN A 45 4.87 -10.94 0.19
C GLN A 45 4.44 -10.19 1.45
N VAL A 46 4.28 -8.87 1.37
CA VAL A 46 3.80 -8.05 2.50
C VAL A 46 2.41 -8.49 2.92
N LYS A 47 1.47 -8.68 1.97
CA LYS A 47 0.10 -9.14 2.28
C LYS A 47 0.07 -10.48 3.00
N THR A 48 0.98 -11.39 2.66
CA THR A 48 1.12 -12.69 3.35
C THR A 48 1.60 -12.53 4.79
N LEU A 49 2.47 -11.55 5.06
CA LEU A 49 3.03 -11.32 6.40
C LEU A 49 2.13 -10.43 7.27
N VAL A 50 1.43 -9.50 6.64
CA VAL A 50 0.55 -8.50 7.26
C VAL A 50 -0.79 -8.51 6.53
N PRO A 51 -1.73 -9.39 6.89
CA PRO A 51 -3.00 -9.53 6.17
C PRO A 51 -3.82 -8.24 6.09
N GLU A 52 -3.66 -7.33 7.05
CA GLU A 52 -4.37 -6.05 7.11
C GLU A 52 -3.73 -4.95 6.25
N VAL A 53 -2.61 -5.21 5.57
CA VAL A 53 -2.01 -4.22 4.67
C VAL A 53 -2.98 -3.91 3.52
N VAL A 54 -3.04 -2.64 3.17
CA VAL A 54 -3.85 -2.15 2.04
C VAL A 54 -2.97 -2.13 0.80
N LYS A 55 -3.38 -2.85 -0.24
CA LYS A 55 -2.73 -2.87 -1.54
C LYS A 55 -3.41 -1.88 -2.47
N VAL A 56 -2.66 -0.91 -2.97
CA VAL A 56 -3.14 0.09 -3.95
C VAL A 56 -2.38 -0.10 -5.24
N PHE A 57 -3.09 -0.41 -6.32
CA PHE A 57 -2.47 -0.51 -7.65
C PHE A 57 -2.51 0.86 -8.34
N VAL A 58 -1.38 1.30 -8.90
CA VAL A 58 -1.29 2.58 -9.60
C VAL A 58 -1.16 2.34 -11.10
N TYR A 59 -2.21 2.70 -11.85
CA TYR A 59 -2.26 2.58 -13.29
C TYR A 59 -1.76 3.85 -14.00
N PRO A 60 -1.08 3.74 -15.14
CA PRO A 60 -1.01 4.85 -16.09
C PRO A 60 -2.39 5.07 -16.74
N PRO A 61 -2.67 6.28 -17.26
CA PRO A 61 -3.95 6.55 -17.94
C PRO A 61 -4.07 5.85 -19.30
N SER A 62 -2.95 5.60 -19.98
CA SER A 62 -2.91 4.87 -21.26
C SER A 62 -1.53 4.22 -21.50
N TYR A 63 -1.47 3.39 -22.57
CA TYR A 63 -0.23 2.78 -23.04
C TYR A 63 0.78 3.85 -23.49
N GLU A 64 0.31 4.83 -24.25
CA GLU A 64 1.15 5.89 -24.82
C GLU A 64 1.83 6.71 -23.73
N VAL A 65 1.07 7.07 -22.69
CA VAL A 65 1.60 7.80 -21.53
C VAL A 65 2.60 6.96 -20.74
N LEU A 66 2.35 5.65 -20.59
CA LEU A 66 3.33 4.76 -19.94
C LEU A 66 4.63 4.69 -20.75
N GLU A 67 4.52 4.49 -22.08
CA GLU A 67 5.67 4.42 -22.98
C GLU A 67 6.48 5.72 -22.96
N GLU A 68 5.82 6.88 -23.01
CA GLU A 68 6.44 8.20 -22.93
C GLU A 68 7.20 8.39 -21.62
N ARG A 69 6.55 8.09 -20.48
CA ARG A 69 7.18 8.17 -19.15
C ARG A 69 8.40 7.25 -19.00
N LEU A 70 8.38 6.07 -19.63
CA LEU A 70 9.53 5.17 -19.64
C LEU A 70 10.68 5.73 -20.51
N LYS A 71 10.37 6.35 -21.65
CA LYS A 71 11.35 7.00 -22.53
C LYS A 71 11.99 8.23 -21.88
N GLU A 72 11.21 9.04 -21.17
CA GLU A 72 11.69 10.26 -20.51
C GLU A 72 12.71 9.99 -19.39
N ARG A 73 12.64 8.84 -18.73
CA ARG A 73 13.63 8.43 -17.72
C ARG A 73 15.05 8.25 -18.29
N ARG A 74 15.24 8.36 -19.61
CA ARG A 74 16.48 8.54 -20.41
C ARG A 74 17.62 7.54 -20.18
N GLN A 75 17.41 6.43 -19.50
CA GLN A 75 18.49 5.50 -19.15
C GLN A 75 18.32 4.10 -19.74
N ASP A 76 17.15 3.79 -20.29
CA ASP A 76 16.85 2.44 -20.78
C ASP A 76 16.96 2.36 -22.32
N PRO A 77 17.64 1.34 -22.85
CA PRO A 77 17.61 1.04 -24.28
C PRO A 77 16.20 0.60 -24.73
N PRO A 78 15.85 0.73 -26.02
CA PRO A 78 14.53 0.41 -26.54
C PRO A 78 14.00 -0.98 -26.14
N GLU A 79 14.88 -1.98 -26.11
CA GLU A 79 14.55 -3.35 -25.71
C GLU A 79 14.16 -3.44 -24.21
N ALA A 80 14.73 -2.59 -23.36
CA ALA A 80 14.37 -2.54 -21.95
C ALA A 80 12.98 -1.92 -21.76
N ILE A 81 12.67 -0.87 -22.52
CA ILE A 81 11.34 -0.24 -22.54
C ILE A 81 10.28 -1.26 -22.96
N GLN A 82 10.52 -2.00 -24.05
CA GLN A 82 9.62 -3.05 -24.52
C GLN A 82 9.36 -4.13 -23.46
N ARG A 83 10.43 -4.58 -22.78
CA ARG A 83 10.28 -5.55 -21.66
C ARG A 83 9.45 -4.99 -20.52
N ARG A 84 9.63 -3.71 -20.15
CA ARG A 84 8.84 -3.04 -19.10
C ARG A 84 7.36 -2.92 -19.47
N LEU A 85 7.05 -2.59 -20.72
CA LEU A 85 5.68 -2.53 -21.21
C LEU A 85 5.00 -3.89 -21.16
N GLN A 86 5.71 -4.97 -21.57
CA GLN A 86 5.20 -6.33 -21.45
C GLN A 86 5.00 -6.75 -20.00
N TRP A 87 5.89 -6.31 -19.10
CA TRP A 87 5.77 -6.58 -17.67
C TRP A 87 4.55 -5.88 -17.07
N ALA A 88 4.35 -4.60 -17.39
CA ALA A 88 3.18 -3.83 -16.96
C ALA A 88 1.87 -4.52 -17.37
N LEU A 89 1.79 -5.05 -18.60
CA LEU A 89 0.60 -5.78 -19.05
C LEU A 89 0.31 -7.03 -18.19
N ARG A 90 1.35 -7.74 -17.75
CA ARG A 90 1.18 -8.90 -16.84
C ARG A 90 0.72 -8.47 -15.46
N GLU A 91 1.26 -7.37 -14.94
CA GLU A 91 0.85 -6.82 -13.64
C GLU A 91 -0.61 -6.32 -13.67
N PHE A 92 -1.07 -5.75 -14.80
CA PHE A 92 -2.47 -5.35 -14.96
C PHE A 92 -3.44 -6.54 -14.84
N GLN A 93 -3.03 -7.75 -15.24
CA GLN A 93 -3.88 -8.93 -15.12
C GLN A 93 -4.16 -9.33 -13.67
N VAL A 94 -3.25 -9.03 -12.76
CA VAL A 94 -3.39 -9.34 -11.32
C VAL A 94 -3.77 -8.14 -10.47
N ALA A 95 -3.92 -6.97 -11.08
CA ALA A 95 -4.29 -5.75 -10.36
C ALA A 95 -5.68 -5.82 -9.70
N GLY A 96 -6.57 -6.68 -10.20
CA GLY A 96 -7.87 -6.96 -9.56
C GLY A 96 -7.78 -7.63 -8.18
N GLU A 97 -6.60 -8.12 -7.78
CA GLU A 97 -6.32 -8.66 -6.44
C GLU A 97 -5.91 -7.58 -5.43
N PHE A 98 -5.83 -6.33 -5.87
CA PHE A 98 -5.53 -5.19 -5.02
C PHE A 98 -6.81 -4.63 -4.40
N ASP A 99 -6.68 -4.03 -3.21
CA ASP A 99 -7.83 -3.48 -2.49
C ASP A 99 -8.36 -2.20 -3.16
N TYR A 100 -7.47 -1.44 -3.84
CA TYR A 100 -7.78 -0.19 -4.54
C TYR A 100 -6.97 -0.06 -5.82
N ALA A 101 -7.50 0.74 -6.77
CA ALA A 101 -6.80 1.14 -7.99
C ALA A 101 -6.85 2.66 -8.16
N ILE A 102 -5.72 3.26 -8.51
CA ILE A 102 -5.59 4.69 -8.80
C ILE A 102 -5.08 4.85 -10.23
N ILE A 103 -5.75 5.70 -11.02
CA ILE A 103 -5.25 6.09 -12.33
C ILE A 103 -4.39 7.34 -12.15
N ASN A 104 -3.07 7.21 -12.38
CA ASN A 104 -2.12 8.31 -12.29
C ASN A 104 -2.03 9.06 -13.62
N ASP A 105 -3.08 9.81 -13.93
CA ASP A 105 -3.09 10.76 -15.05
C ASP A 105 -2.46 12.08 -14.60
N ARG A 106 -3.07 12.73 -13.62
CA ARG A 106 -2.59 13.96 -13.00
C ARG A 106 -2.09 13.67 -11.59
N LEU A 107 -0.83 14.04 -11.32
CA LEU A 107 -0.18 13.74 -10.05
C LEU A 107 -1.02 14.19 -8.84
N GLY A 108 -1.56 15.44 -8.87
CA GLY A 108 -2.34 15.97 -7.76
C GLY A 108 -3.63 15.18 -7.49
N GLU A 109 -4.31 14.70 -8.55
CA GLU A 109 -5.51 13.88 -8.42
C GLU A 109 -5.17 12.49 -7.87
N ALA A 110 -4.09 11.88 -8.34
CA ALA A 110 -3.61 10.58 -7.84
C ALA A 110 -3.20 10.66 -6.37
N VAL A 111 -2.51 11.72 -5.96
CA VAL A 111 -2.13 11.96 -4.56
C VAL A 111 -3.37 12.15 -3.70
N ASN A 112 -4.36 12.96 -4.14
CA ASN A 112 -5.61 13.14 -3.41
C ASN A 112 -6.40 11.83 -3.26
N ALA A 113 -6.43 10.99 -4.31
CA ALA A 113 -7.06 9.68 -4.24
C ALA A 113 -6.37 8.78 -3.20
N LEU A 114 -5.02 8.77 -3.16
CA LEU A 114 -4.26 8.01 -2.18
C LEU A 114 -4.55 8.48 -0.75
N PHE A 115 -4.57 9.79 -0.50
CA PHE A 115 -4.96 10.34 0.81
C PHE A 115 -6.41 10.00 1.18
N GLY A 116 -7.35 10.04 0.21
CA GLY A 116 -8.73 9.62 0.43
C GLY A 116 -8.83 8.16 0.89
N ILE A 117 -8.04 7.26 0.29
CA ILE A 117 -7.95 5.86 0.70
C ILE A 117 -7.42 5.77 2.13
N CYS A 118 -6.34 6.47 2.49
CA CYS A 118 -5.79 6.46 3.84
C CYS A 118 -6.83 6.90 4.88
N ILE A 119 -7.53 8.01 4.61
CA ILE A 119 -8.57 8.51 5.50
C ILE A 119 -9.68 7.46 5.68
N ALA A 120 -10.16 6.86 4.59
CA ALA A 120 -11.21 5.86 4.63
C ALA A 120 -10.77 4.59 5.39
N GLU A 121 -9.53 4.14 5.17
CA GLU A 121 -8.97 2.99 5.86
C GLU A 121 -8.87 3.22 7.38
N HIS A 122 -8.49 4.42 7.82
CA HIS A 122 -8.47 4.77 9.24
C HIS A 122 -9.87 4.76 9.87
N GLN A 123 -10.94 5.01 9.10
CA GLN A 123 -12.31 5.04 9.60
C GLN A 123 -12.99 3.67 9.60
N LYS A 124 -12.36 2.61 9.10
CA LYS A 124 -12.94 1.27 9.18
C LYS A 124 -13.19 0.87 10.64
N SER A 125 -14.41 0.39 10.93
CA SER A 125 -14.79 -0.01 12.28
C SER A 125 -13.86 -1.07 12.88
N THR A 126 -13.30 -1.95 12.06
CA THR A 126 -12.30 -2.95 12.47
C THR A 126 -11.00 -2.31 12.97
N ARG A 127 -10.58 -1.19 12.39
CA ARG A 127 -9.39 -0.42 12.83
C ARG A 127 -9.69 0.48 14.02
N GLN A 128 -10.95 0.91 14.18
CA GLN A 128 -11.43 1.75 15.28
C GLN A 128 -11.88 0.93 16.50
N LYS A 129 -11.77 -0.40 16.47
CA LYS A 129 -12.38 -1.30 17.45
C LYS A 129 -12.09 -0.89 18.89
N ALA A 130 -10.84 -0.67 19.25
CA ALA A 130 -10.47 -0.30 20.63
C ALA A 130 -11.16 1.00 21.10
N ARG A 131 -11.26 2.01 20.19
CA ARG A 131 -11.93 3.28 20.49
C ARG A 131 -13.45 3.10 20.64
N LEU A 132 -14.05 2.29 19.76
CA LEU A 132 -15.49 2.01 19.81
C LEU A 132 -15.84 1.22 21.07
N ASP A 133 -15.00 0.25 21.47
CA ASP A 133 -15.19 -0.52 22.71
C ASP A 133 -15.09 0.39 23.94
N ALA A 134 -14.11 1.27 24.02
CA ALA A 134 -13.97 2.23 25.12
C ALA A 134 -15.18 3.19 25.22
N ILE A 135 -15.72 3.67 24.08
CA ILE A 135 -16.93 4.49 24.05
C ILE A 135 -18.13 3.70 24.59
N ARG A 136 -18.29 2.45 24.16
CA ARG A 136 -19.38 1.60 24.60
C ARG A 136 -19.33 1.35 26.12
N GLU A 137 -18.15 1.03 26.63
CA GLU A 137 -17.93 0.81 28.07
C GLU A 137 -18.28 2.06 28.88
N ALA A 138 -17.81 3.24 28.46
CA ALA A 138 -18.14 4.49 29.12
C ALA A 138 -19.65 4.80 29.13
N PHE A 139 -20.35 4.48 28.05
CA PHE A 139 -21.82 4.61 27.98
C PHE A 139 -22.53 3.65 28.96
N GLN A 140 -22.09 2.40 29.04
CA GLN A 140 -22.66 1.42 29.98
C GLN A 140 -22.49 1.86 31.43
N GLU A 141 -21.27 2.27 31.83
CA GLU A 141 -21.00 2.77 33.17
C GLU A 141 -21.85 4.00 33.55
N SER A 142 -22.07 4.90 32.61
CA SER A 142 -22.91 6.08 32.83
C SER A 142 -24.37 5.71 33.07
N LEU A 143 -24.91 4.81 32.22
CA LEU A 143 -26.28 4.32 32.37
C LEU A 143 -26.50 3.59 33.71
N GLU A 144 -25.56 2.74 34.12
CA GLU A 144 -25.67 2.02 35.40
C GLU A 144 -25.69 2.98 36.61
N LYS A 145 -24.93 4.09 36.55
CA LYS A 145 -24.96 5.12 37.61
C LYS A 145 -26.28 5.86 37.67
N ASP A 146 -26.87 6.18 36.50
CA ASP A 146 -28.14 6.89 36.44
C ASP A 146 -29.34 6.03 36.93
N PHE A 147 -29.27 4.72 36.76
CA PHE A 147 -30.33 3.78 37.26
C PHE A 147 -30.11 3.31 38.70
N ALA A 148 -28.96 3.62 39.32
CA ALA A 148 -28.67 3.28 40.71
C ALA A 148 -29.07 4.37 41.71
N GLN A 149 -29.57 5.50 41.23
CA GLN A 149 -30.14 6.59 42.02
C GLN A 149 -31.67 6.52 42.01
#